data_a74e3be161ecba503f3355233414a133
#
_entry.id   a74e3be161ecba503f3355233414a133
#
_cell.length_a   1.000
_cell.length_b   1.000
_cell.length_c   1.000
_cell.angle_alpha   90.00
_cell.angle_beta   90.00
_cell.angle_gamma   90.00
#
_symmetry.space_group_name_H-M   'P 1'
#
loop_
_entity.id
_entity.type
_entity.pdbx_description
1 polymer ?
#
loop_
_entity_poly.entity_id
_entity_poly.type
_entity_poly.pdbx_seq_one_letter_code
_entity_poly.pdbx_strand_id
1 'polypeptide(L)'
;MLEYLGRPCPVLHTLRPHPMMQHVLLIFLSVLFVSFVSLAGVVLLLLHDRALKKIFLYFVSFSTGALLGNVFLHFLPEIAEHARRFPDAMIVVLLGILGSFIVEKFIHWRHCHDLDCRADIHPAGTLVLIGDASHNVLDGILIATSYLVSIPLGISTTIAVLLHEIPQEIGDFVVLLHSGFSKGRALFFNLLSALTALIGAVFVLLLNTHVGNIEQVLLPLAAGNFLYIAGVDLIPELHKETHPRKAFIQLLSMIAGIALMYVLAMGEAH
;
A
#
# COMPACT_ATOMS: atom_id res chain seq x y z
N MET A 1 7.67 45.27 -52.57
CA MET A 1 6.32 45.22 -51.99
C MET A 1 5.72 43.83 -52.17
N LEU A 2 6.32 42.79 -51.58
CA LEU A 2 5.86 41.39 -51.55
C LEU A 2 6.72 40.58 -50.59
N GLU A 3 6.78 41.01 -49.30
CA GLU A 3 7.52 40.30 -48.23
C GLU A 3 6.80 40.36 -46.90
N TYR A 4 5.50 40.04 -46.89
CA TYR A 4 4.71 40.02 -45.65
C TYR A 4 3.54 38.97 -45.68
N LEU A 5 3.90 37.73 -46.13
CA LEU A 5 2.93 36.61 -45.98
C LEU A 5 3.71 35.32 -45.64
N GLY A 6 3.97 35.07 -44.37
CA GLY A 6 4.65 33.85 -43.94
C GLY A 6 5.03 33.80 -42.46
N ARG A 7 4.24 34.40 -41.56
CA ARG A 7 4.43 34.08 -40.14
C ARG A 7 3.58 32.85 -39.84
N PRO A 8 4.19 31.71 -39.45
CA PRO A 8 3.41 30.60 -38.95
C PRO A 8 2.65 31.05 -37.71
N CYS A 9 1.35 30.70 -37.62
CA CYS A 9 0.55 30.83 -36.41
C CYS A 9 1.33 30.32 -35.19
N PRO A 10 1.21 30.98 -34.03
CA PRO A 10 1.76 30.43 -32.81
C PRO A 10 1.07 29.08 -32.57
N VAL A 11 1.88 28.02 -32.70
CA VAL A 11 1.52 26.67 -32.33
C VAL A 11 0.96 26.77 -30.90
N LEU A 12 -0.28 26.36 -30.73
CA LEU A 12 -0.86 26.10 -29.41
C LEU A 12 0.17 25.24 -28.64
N HIS A 13 0.91 25.86 -27.74
CA HIS A 13 1.60 25.13 -26.70
C HIS A 13 0.50 24.39 -25.92
N THR A 14 0.27 23.15 -26.32
CA THR A 14 -0.43 22.20 -25.47
C THR A 14 0.21 22.31 -24.10
N LEU A 15 -0.56 22.73 -23.12
CA LEU A 15 -0.19 22.82 -21.72
C LEU A 15 0.20 21.40 -21.26
N ARG A 16 1.46 21.01 -21.47
CA ARG A 16 2.02 19.88 -20.77
C ARG A 16 2.13 20.32 -19.31
N PRO A 17 1.43 19.66 -18.39
CA PRO A 17 1.56 20.00 -16.98
C PRO A 17 3.06 19.95 -16.62
N HIS A 18 3.49 20.88 -15.79
CA HIS A 18 4.84 20.89 -15.22
C HIS A 18 5.13 19.46 -14.69
N PRO A 19 6.31 18.86 -14.89
CA PRO A 19 6.56 17.47 -14.48
C PRO A 19 6.18 17.21 -13.01
N MET A 20 6.41 18.15 -12.12
CA MET A 20 5.96 18.06 -10.72
C MET A 20 4.43 17.99 -10.57
N MET A 21 3.67 18.73 -11.36
CA MET A 21 2.21 18.72 -11.33
C MET A 21 1.64 17.35 -11.76
N GLN A 22 2.31 16.69 -12.71
CA GLN A 22 1.91 15.36 -13.16
C GLN A 22 2.13 14.32 -12.05
N HIS A 23 3.27 14.35 -11.34
CA HIS A 23 3.52 13.46 -10.20
C HIS A 23 2.49 13.68 -9.09
N VAL A 24 2.20 14.93 -8.72
CA VAL A 24 1.19 15.25 -7.70
C VAL A 24 -0.19 14.72 -8.09
N LEU A 25 -0.60 14.90 -9.35
CA LEU A 25 -1.87 14.37 -9.83
C LEU A 25 -1.92 12.84 -9.74
N LEU A 26 -0.87 12.15 -10.17
CA LEU A 26 -0.79 10.69 -10.11
C LEU A 26 -0.79 10.19 -8.67
N ILE A 27 -0.09 10.84 -7.74
CA ILE A 27 -0.12 10.52 -6.30
C ILE A 27 -1.56 10.54 -5.80
N PHE A 28 -2.28 11.66 -5.98
CA PHE A 28 -3.64 11.76 -5.48
C PHE A 28 -4.61 10.80 -6.14
N LEU A 29 -4.50 10.57 -7.45
CA LEU A 29 -5.33 9.59 -8.16
C LEU A 29 -5.07 8.17 -7.65
N SER A 30 -3.81 7.80 -7.46
CA SER A 30 -3.43 6.47 -6.96
C SER A 30 -3.90 6.25 -5.53
N VAL A 31 -3.64 7.20 -4.64
CA VAL A 31 -4.07 7.12 -3.23
C VAL A 31 -5.59 7.04 -3.12
N LEU A 32 -6.32 7.88 -3.85
CA LEU A 32 -7.79 7.82 -3.87
C LEU A 32 -8.28 6.48 -4.44
N PHE A 33 -7.67 5.98 -5.50
CA PHE A 33 -8.03 4.69 -6.10
C PHE A 33 -7.84 3.55 -5.09
N VAL A 34 -6.70 3.50 -4.40
CA VAL A 34 -6.43 2.53 -3.34
C VAL A 34 -7.45 2.69 -2.20
N SER A 35 -7.70 3.91 -1.72
CA SER A 35 -8.68 4.16 -0.64
C SER A 35 -10.08 3.68 -1.00
N PHE A 36 -10.50 3.77 -2.26
CA PHE A 36 -11.82 3.25 -2.68
C PHE A 36 -11.90 1.72 -2.67
N VAL A 37 -10.75 1.02 -2.63
CA VAL A 37 -10.71 -0.44 -2.48
C VAL A 37 -11.23 -0.90 -1.12
N SER A 38 -11.20 -0.04 -0.09
CA SER A 38 -11.85 -0.31 1.21
C SER A 38 -13.33 -0.70 1.09
N LEU A 39 -13.97 -0.28 -0.01
CA LEU A 39 -15.33 -0.70 -0.32
C LEU A 39 -15.42 -2.16 -0.83
N ALA A 40 -14.28 -2.87 -1.00
CA ALA A 40 -14.27 -4.30 -1.34
C ALA A 40 -15.05 -5.16 -0.32
N GLY A 41 -15.17 -4.69 0.93
CA GLY A 41 -16.08 -5.28 1.92
C GLY A 41 -17.54 -5.43 1.43
N VAL A 42 -18.00 -4.58 0.48
CA VAL A 42 -19.31 -4.74 -0.18
C VAL A 42 -19.41 -6.06 -0.93
N VAL A 43 -18.29 -6.49 -1.57
CA VAL A 43 -18.26 -7.76 -2.32
C VAL A 43 -18.53 -8.94 -1.40
N LEU A 44 -18.08 -8.87 -0.13
CA LEU A 44 -18.39 -9.90 0.88
C LEU A 44 -19.88 -10.09 1.12
N LEU A 45 -20.64 -9.01 1.08
CA LEU A 45 -22.08 -9.07 1.28
C LEU A 45 -22.81 -9.80 0.15
N LEU A 46 -22.15 -9.95 -1.00
CA LEU A 46 -22.69 -10.58 -2.22
C LEU A 46 -22.19 -12.01 -2.42
N LEU A 47 -21.07 -12.40 -1.78
CA LEU A 47 -20.44 -13.71 -1.97
C LEU A 47 -20.85 -14.70 -0.87
N HIS A 48 -20.92 -16.01 -1.26
CA HIS A 48 -21.12 -17.11 -0.32
C HIS A 48 -19.82 -17.43 0.43
N ASP A 49 -19.90 -17.68 1.74
CA ASP A 49 -18.78 -17.91 2.66
C ASP A 49 -17.69 -18.88 2.15
N ARG A 50 -18.12 -19.98 1.48
CA ARG A 50 -17.17 -21.00 0.98
C ARG A 50 -16.31 -20.50 -0.20
N ALA A 51 -16.91 -19.75 -1.11
CA ALA A 51 -16.21 -19.20 -2.26
C ALA A 51 -15.22 -18.12 -1.80
N LEU A 52 -15.66 -17.28 -0.87
CA LEU A 52 -14.88 -16.22 -0.28
C LEU A 52 -13.60 -16.75 0.37
N LYS A 53 -13.70 -17.70 1.31
CA LYS A 53 -12.54 -18.28 2.01
C LYS A 53 -11.49 -18.85 1.05
N LYS A 54 -11.94 -19.47 -0.05
CA LYS A 54 -11.04 -20.04 -1.05
C LYS A 54 -10.31 -18.97 -1.87
N ILE A 55 -11.04 -17.95 -2.33
CA ILE A 55 -10.48 -16.85 -3.12
C ILE A 55 -9.52 -16.03 -2.25
N PHE A 56 -9.91 -15.72 -1.03
CA PHE A 56 -9.12 -14.96 -0.06
C PHE A 56 -7.73 -15.55 0.14
N LEU A 57 -7.65 -16.87 0.39
CA LEU A 57 -6.37 -17.55 0.63
C LEU A 57 -5.39 -17.40 -0.54
N TYR A 58 -5.86 -17.55 -1.77
CA TYR A 58 -4.99 -17.40 -2.95
C TYR A 58 -4.65 -15.95 -3.24
N PHE A 59 -5.57 -15.04 -2.93
CA PHE A 59 -5.33 -13.62 -3.08
C PHE A 59 -4.27 -13.12 -2.08
N VAL A 60 -4.33 -13.52 -0.82
CA VAL A 60 -3.29 -13.23 0.19
C VAL A 60 -1.92 -13.76 -0.27
N SER A 61 -1.88 -14.98 -0.83
CA SER A 61 -0.63 -15.54 -1.38
C SER A 61 -0.07 -14.70 -2.52
N PHE A 62 -0.92 -14.28 -3.45
CA PHE A 62 -0.56 -13.43 -4.58
C PHE A 62 -0.03 -12.07 -4.10
N SER A 63 -0.73 -11.44 -3.15
CA SER A 63 -0.36 -10.16 -2.54
C SER A 63 1.00 -10.25 -1.83
N THR A 64 1.24 -11.33 -1.06
CA THR A 64 2.55 -11.58 -0.44
C THR A 64 3.67 -11.61 -1.48
N GLY A 65 3.42 -12.30 -2.60
CA GLY A 65 4.38 -12.35 -3.72
C GLY A 65 4.60 -10.99 -4.36
N ALA A 66 3.54 -10.19 -4.53
CA ALA A 66 3.63 -8.85 -5.09
C ALA A 66 4.41 -7.90 -4.17
N LEU A 67 4.16 -7.92 -2.85
CA LEU A 67 4.92 -7.10 -1.89
C LEU A 67 6.41 -7.45 -1.90
N LEU A 68 6.75 -8.73 -1.79
CA LEU A 68 8.14 -9.19 -1.86
C LEU A 68 8.77 -8.82 -3.21
N GLY A 69 8.05 -9.05 -4.30
CA GLY A 69 8.48 -8.67 -5.64
C GLY A 69 8.77 -7.17 -5.75
N ASN A 70 7.89 -6.32 -5.22
CA ASN A 70 8.09 -4.87 -5.23
C ASN A 70 9.36 -4.46 -4.48
N VAL A 71 9.60 -5.04 -3.29
CA VAL A 71 10.81 -4.74 -2.51
C VAL A 71 12.07 -5.19 -3.24
N PHE A 72 12.12 -6.44 -3.70
CA PHE A 72 13.36 -7.01 -4.25
C PHE A 72 13.65 -6.63 -5.69
N LEU A 73 12.62 -6.29 -6.49
CA LEU A 73 12.76 -6.03 -7.93
C LEU A 73 12.66 -4.55 -8.28
N HIS A 74 12.12 -3.69 -7.37
CA HIS A 74 12.01 -2.26 -7.58
C HIS A 74 12.73 -1.46 -6.49
N PHE A 75 12.35 -1.57 -5.20
CA PHE A 75 12.89 -0.71 -4.15
C PHE A 75 14.37 -0.94 -3.89
N LEU A 76 14.81 -2.20 -3.69
CA LEU A 76 16.21 -2.48 -3.37
C LEU A 76 17.16 -2.16 -4.52
N PRO A 77 16.86 -2.43 -5.80
CA PRO A 77 17.65 -1.94 -6.92
C PRO A 77 17.76 -0.43 -6.95
N GLU A 78 16.65 0.31 -6.83
CA GLU A 78 16.61 1.76 -6.81
C GLU A 78 17.45 2.34 -5.65
N ILE A 79 17.31 1.76 -4.45
CA ILE A 79 18.13 2.12 -3.28
C ILE A 79 19.62 1.86 -3.56
N ALA A 80 19.96 0.74 -4.19
CA ALA A 80 21.35 0.39 -4.48
C ALA A 80 22.00 1.35 -5.47
N GLU A 81 21.23 1.83 -6.45
CA GLU A 81 21.71 2.78 -7.46
C GLU A 81 21.93 4.19 -6.91
N HIS A 82 21.05 4.65 -6.02
CA HIS A 82 21.04 6.05 -5.56
C HIS A 82 21.60 6.27 -4.14
N ALA A 83 21.83 5.21 -3.36
CA ALA A 83 22.38 5.34 -2.02
C ALA A 83 23.85 5.74 -2.06
N ARG A 84 24.22 6.79 -1.30
CA ARG A 84 25.64 7.18 -1.12
C ARG A 84 26.48 6.04 -0.54
N ARG A 85 25.89 5.26 0.38
CA ARG A 85 26.48 4.05 0.97
C ARG A 85 25.36 3.04 1.18
N PHE A 86 25.41 1.95 0.44
CA PHE A 86 24.38 0.90 0.52
C PHE A 86 24.17 0.33 1.93
N PRO A 87 25.22 0.08 2.76
CA PRO A 87 25.01 -0.39 4.13
C PRO A 87 24.19 0.57 5.00
N ASP A 88 24.36 1.89 4.82
CA ASP A 88 23.61 2.87 5.59
C ASP A 88 22.12 2.86 5.20
N ALA A 89 21.81 2.70 3.92
CA ALA A 89 20.44 2.52 3.45
C ALA A 89 19.80 1.24 4.01
N MET A 90 20.56 0.15 4.13
CA MET A 90 20.07 -1.11 4.75
C MET A 90 19.78 -0.94 6.24
N ILE A 91 20.49 -0.07 6.95
CA ILE A 91 20.13 0.30 8.32
C ILE A 91 18.75 0.98 8.34
N VAL A 92 18.47 1.86 7.36
CA VAL A 92 17.16 2.52 7.26
C VAL A 92 16.04 1.51 6.95
N VAL A 93 16.30 0.50 6.11
CA VAL A 93 15.37 -0.63 5.90
C VAL A 93 15.05 -1.34 7.22
N LEU A 94 16.09 -1.65 8.02
CA LEU A 94 15.91 -2.26 9.34
C LEU A 94 15.11 -1.35 10.29
N LEU A 95 15.32 -0.04 10.23
CA LEU A 95 14.53 0.92 11.00
C LEU A 95 13.07 0.94 10.54
N GLY A 96 12.78 0.72 9.25
CA GLY A 96 11.44 0.53 8.72
C GLY A 96 10.74 -0.70 9.34
N ILE A 97 11.44 -1.85 9.37
CA ILE A 97 10.93 -3.07 10.03
C ILE A 97 10.67 -2.83 11.52
N LEU A 98 11.63 -2.23 12.23
CA LEU A 98 11.49 -1.95 13.66
C LEU A 98 10.39 -0.93 13.94
N GLY A 99 10.25 0.08 13.10
CA GLY A 99 9.20 1.08 13.19
C GLY A 99 7.81 0.44 13.07
N SER A 100 7.61 -0.42 12.06
CA SER A 100 6.37 -1.18 11.86
C SER A 100 6.06 -2.06 13.08
N PHE A 101 7.06 -2.79 13.59
CA PHE A 101 6.92 -3.59 14.81
C PHE A 101 6.50 -2.74 16.03
N ILE A 102 7.11 -1.57 16.21
CA ILE A 102 6.78 -0.66 17.34
C ILE A 102 5.35 -0.16 17.21
N VAL A 103 4.94 0.27 16.02
CA VAL A 103 3.57 0.76 15.75
C VAL A 103 2.56 -0.34 16.06
N GLU A 104 2.75 -1.53 15.52
CA GLU A 104 1.87 -2.68 15.76
C GLU A 104 1.85 -3.06 17.25
N LYS A 105 3.03 -3.15 17.89
CA LYS A 105 3.14 -3.47 19.32
C LYS A 105 2.42 -2.45 20.19
N PHE A 106 2.51 -1.16 19.85
CA PHE A 106 1.82 -0.09 20.59
C PHE A 106 0.29 -0.19 20.41
N ILE A 107 -0.18 -0.51 19.22
CA ILE A 107 -1.60 -0.76 18.94
C ILE A 107 -2.08 -1.94 19.77
N HIS A 108 -1.37 -3.08 19.78
CA HIS A 108 -1.72 -4.27 20.56
C HIS A 108 -1.64 -4.03 22.08
N TRP A 109 -0.67 -3.26 22.56
CA TRP A 109 -0.48 -3.04 24.01
C TRP A 109 -1.66 -2.32 24.67
N ARG A 110 -2.33 -1.44 23.96
CA ARG A 110 -3.56 -0.78 24.46
C ARG A 110 -4.74 -1.72 24.66
N HIS A 111 -4.70 -2.94 24.12
CA HIS A 111 -5.79 -3.92 24.14
C HIS A 111 -5.92 -4.72 25.44
N CYS A 112 -4.85 -4.89 26.22
CA CYS A 112 -4.81 -5.86 27.31
C CYS A 112 -5.35 -5.33 28.65
N HIS A 113 -5.86 -4.11 28.75
CA HIS A 113 -6.18 -3.50 30.05
C HIS A 113 -7.66 -3.40 30.40
N ASP A 114 -8.61 -3.83 29.54
CA ASP A 114 -10.04 -3.68 29.83
C ASP A 114 -10.82 -4.96 29.55
N LEU A 115 -10.83 -5.88 30.52
CA LEU A 115 -11.58 -7.15 30.45
C LEU A 115 -13.06 -7.02 30.87
N ASP A 116 -13.54 -5.83 31.27
CA ASP A 116 -14.86 -5.62 31.86
C ASP A 116 -15.78 -4.61 31.12
N CYS A 117 -15.57 -4.36 29.83
CA CYS A 117 -16.44 -3.44 29.09
C CYS A 117 -17.73 -4.09 28.60
N ARG A 118 -18.85 -3.79 29.28
CA ARG A 118 -20.21 -3.91 28.75
C ARG A 118 -20.49 -2.75 27.79
N ALA A 119 -19.85 -2.73 26.63
CA ALA A 119 -20.15 -1.75 25.60
C ALA A 119 -20.96 -2.41 24.47
N ASP A 120 -21.90 -1.67 23.88
CA ASP A 120 -22.69 -2.15 22.71
C ASP A 120 -21.79 -2.43 21.50
N ILE A 121 -20.58 -1.91 21.46
CA ILE A 121 -19.53 -2.14 20.47
C ILE A 121 -18.28 -2.68 21.15
N HIS A 122 -17.82 -3.85 20.72
CA HIS A 122 -16.59 -4.45 21.28
C HIS A 122 -15.36 -3.60 20.95
N PRO A 123 -14.45 -3.33 21.93
CA PRO A 123 -13.25 -2.49 21.72
C PRO A 123 -12.39 -2.91 20.54
N ALA A 124 -12.34 -4.19 20.18
CA ALA A 124 -11.58 -4.72 19.04
C ALA A 124 -11.88 -4.00 17.71
N GLY A 125 -13.16 -3.63 17.46
CA GLY A 125 -13.51 -2.92 16.24
C GLY A 125 -12.90 -1.51 16.14
N THR A 126 -12.91 -0.75 17.25
CA THR A 126 -12.28 0.58 17.26
C THR A 126 -10.76 0.50 17.07
N LEU A 127 -10.15 -0.55 17.57
CA LEU A 127 -8.71 -0.74 17.54
C LEU A 127 -8.24 -1.18 16.16
N VAL A 128 -9.00 -2.03 15.49
CA VAL A 128 -8.77 -2.36 14.08
C VAL A 128 -8.80 -1.08 13.24
N LEU A 129 -9.78 -0.19 13.42
CA LEU A 129 -9.83 1.08 12.69
C LEU A 129 -8.61 1.99 12.95
N ILE A 130 -8.09 2.05 14.19
CA ILE A 130 -6.88 2.83 14.49
C ILE A 130 -5.65 2.20 13.84
N GLY A 131 -5.55 0.87 13.87
CA GLY A 131 -4.47 0.12 13.22
C GLY A 131 -4.48 0.34 11.71
N ASP A 132 -5.63 0.14 11.10
CA ASP A 132 -5.87 0.34 9.69
C ASP A 132 -5.61 1.79 9.24
N ALA A 133 -6.11 2.79 9.95
CA ALA A 133 -5.81 4.19 9.66
C ALA A 133 -4.31 4.49 9.72
N SER A 134 -3.58 3.91 10.68
CA SER A 134 -2.12 4.08 10.79
C SER A 134 -1.39 3.40 9.63
N HIS A 135 -1.86 2.22 9.21
CA HIS A 135 -1.35 1.47 8.07
C HIS A 135 -1.55 2.26 6.77
N ASN A 136 -2.76 2.73 6.53
CA ASN A 136 -3.10 3.54 5.36
C ASN A 136 -2.29 4.85 5.26
N VAL A 137 -1.99 5.54 6.39
CA VAL A 137 -1.06 6.68 6.39
C VAL A 137 0.30 6.27 5.84
N LEU A 138 0.83 5.11 6.27
CA LEU A 138 2.10 4.60 5.75
C LEU A 138 2.00 4.31 4.26
N ASP A 139 0.95 3.70 3.79
CA ASP A 139 0.73 3.43 2.36
C ASP A 139 0.68 4.70 1.52
N GLY A 140 0.03 5.75 2.01
CA GLY A 140 0.07 7.06 1.39
C GLY A 140 1.48 7.64 1.31
N ILE A 141 2.30 7.46 2.35
CA ILE A 141 3.73 7.83 2.35
C ILE A 141 4.48 7.02 1.28
N LEU A 142 4.25 5.71 1.21
CA LEU A 142 4.92 4.81 0.25
C LEU A 142 4.62 5.18 -1.19
N ILE A 143 3.35 5.34 -1.54
CA ILE A 143 2.89 5.71 -2.88
C ILE A 143 3.49 7.06 -3.28
N ALA A 144 3.35 8.08 -2.41
CA ALA A 144 3.85 9.41 -2.71
C ALA A 144 5.38 9.44 -2.90
N THR A 145 6.12 8.76 -2.02
CA THR A 145 7.59 8.65 -2.10
C THR A 145 8.02 7.99 -3.41
N SER A 146 7.38 6.89 -3.79
CA SER A 146 7.70 6.15 -5.01
C SER A 146 7.45 6.98 -6.27
N TYR A 147 6.36 7.75 -6.33
CA TYR A 147 6.12 8.69 -7.43
C TYR A 147 7.10 9.86 -7.47
N LEU A 148 7.65 10.29 -6.33
CA LEU A 148 8.71 11.31 -6.31
C LEU A 148 10.02 10.79 -6.91
N VAL A 149 10.28 9.49 -6.79
CA VAL A 149 11.44 8.83 -7.42
C VAL A 149 11.20 8.68 -8.92
N SER A 150 10.14 7.98 -9.32
CA SER A 150 9.77 7.82 -10.73
C SER A 150 8.31 7.41 -10.88
N ILE A 151 7.71 7.72 -12.05
CA ILE A 151 6.33 7.31 -12.36
C ILE A 151 6.20 5.77 -12.39
N PRO A 152 7.11 5.00 -13.04
CA PRO A 152 7.03 3.54 -13.02
C PRO A 152 7.07 2.97 -11.61
N LEU A 153 8.00 3.42 -10.75
CA LEU A 153 8.08 3.00 -9.35
C LEU A 153 6.79 3.34 -8.58
N GLY A 154 6.20 4.51 -8.81
CA GLY A 154 4.92 4.90 -8.24
C GLY A 154 3.77 3.97 -8.65
N ILE A 155 3.73 3.55 -9.93
CA ILE A 155 2.72 2.62 -10.45
C ILE A 155 2.91 1.23 -9.83
N SER A 156 4.13 0.69 -9.81
CA SER A 156 4.40 -0.64 -9.24
C SER A 156 4.08 -0.69 -7.75
N THR A 157 4.44 0.36 -7.00
CA THR A 157 4.08 0.51 -5.59
C THR A 157 2.57 0.60 -5.39
N THR A 158 1.87 1.40 -6.22
CA THR A 158 0.41 1.50 -6.15
C THR A 158 -0.27 0.14 -6.36
N ILE A 159 0.22 -0.65 -7.32
CA ILE A 159 -0.30 -2.01 -7.56
C ILE A 159 0.00 -2.92 -6.37
N ALA A 160 1.20 -2.87 -5.80
CA ALA A 160 1.56 -3.67 -4.64
C ALA A 160 0.69 -3.33 -3.42
N VAL A 161 0.47 -2.03 -3.15
CA VAL A 161 -0.44 -1.54 -2.09
C VAL A 161 -1.85 -2.03 -2.36
N LEU A 162 -2.40 -1.79 -3.54
CA LEU A 162 -3.75 -2.23 -3.93
C LEU A 162 -3.98 -3.72 -3.65
N LEU A 163 -2.99 -4.54 -3.97
CA LEU A 163 -3.10 -5.99 -3.85
C LEU A 163 -3.13 -6.47 -2.40
N HIS A 164 -2.38 -5.84 -1.49
CA HIS A 164 -2.42 -6.26 -0.09
C HIS A 164 -3.58 -5.60 0.69
N GLU A 165 -4.02 -4.41 0.29
CA GLU A 165 -5.16 -3.73 0.90
C GLU A 165 -6.48 -4.48 0.71
N ILE A 166 -6.72 -5.14 -0.43
CA ILE A 166 -7.96 -5.90 -0.63
C ILE A 166 -8.18 -6.97 0.44
N PRO A 167 -7.24 -7.88 0.76
CA PRO A 167 -7.39 -8.83 1.87
C PRO A 167 -7.55 -8.16 3.23
N GLN A 168 -6.79 -7.12 3.49
CA GLN A 168 -6.80 -6.39 4.76
C GLN A 168 -8.17 -5.76 5.01
N GLU A 169 -8.66 -4.96 4.09
CA GLU A 169 -9.95 -4.28 4.16
C GLU A 169 -11.13 -5.25 4.27
N ILE A 170 -11.03 -6.40 3.62
CA ILE A 170 -11.98 -7.50 3.79
C ILE A 170 -11.94 -8.05 5.22
N GLY A 171 -10.76 -8.27 5.77
CA GLY A 171 -10.56 -8.73 7.13
C GLY A 171 -11.13 -7.75 8.16
N ASP A 172 -10.79 -6.48 8.02
CA ASP A 172 -11.22 -5.40 8.91
C ASP A 172 -12.74 -5.22 8.90
N PHE A 173 -13.35 -5.27 7.71
CA PHE A 173 -14.81 -5.24 7.60
C PHE A 173 -15.47 -6.40 8.37
N VAL A 174 -14.92 -7.61 8.29
CA VAL A 174 -15.43 -8.78 9.04
C VAL A 174 -15.27 -8.57 10.55
N VAL A 175 -14.12 -8.06 11.02
CA VAL A 175 -13.90 -7.77 12.44
C VAL A 175 -14.86 -6.70 12.94
N LEU A 176 -15.09 -5.65 12.17
CA LEU A 176 -16.04 -4.57 12.51
C LEU A 176 -17.47 -5.13 12.68
N LEU A 177 -17.92 -6.01 11.78
CA LEU A 177 -19.22 -6.64 11.90
C LEU A 177 -19.33 -7.52 13.17
N HIS A 178 -18.28 -8.31 13.48
CA HIS A 178 -18.23 -9.13 14.70
C HIS A 178 -18.15 -8.28 15.98
N SER A 179 -17.62 -7.08 15.87
CA SER A 179 -17.54 -6.11 16.98
C SER A 179 -18.83 -5.32 17.19
N GLY A 180 -19.92 -5.64 16.48
CA GLY A 180 -21.24 -5.04 16.66
C GLY A 180 -21.52 -3.81 15.77
N PHE A 181 -20.65 -3.46 14.84
CA PHE A 181 -20.95 -2.41 13.87
C PHE A 181 -22.04 -2.87 12.89
N SER A 182 -22.97 -1.98 12.58
CA SER A 182 -23.89 -2.24 11.46
C SER A 182 -23.13 -2.20 10.14
N LYS A 183 -23.62 -2.91 9.11
CA LYS A 183 -22.98 -2.99 7.78
C LYS A 183 -22.61 -1.61 7.21
N GLY A 184 -23.51 -0.65 7.29
CA GLY A 184 -23.28 0.72 6.80
C GLY A 184 -22.21 1.47 7.60
N ARG A 185 -22.20 1.30 8.94
CA ARG A 185 -21.16 1.90 9.80
C ARG A 185 -19.80 1.24 9.55
N ALA A 186 -19.73 -0.08 9.42
CA ALA A 186 -18.51 -0.79 9.11
C ALA A 186 -17.89 -0.29 7.79
N LEU A 187 -18.67 -0.21 6.71
CA LEU A 187 -18.21 0.33 5.43
C LEU A 187 -17.79 1.80 5.52
N PHE A 188 -18.54 2.62 6.24
CA PHE A 188 -18.22 4.03 6.39
C PHE A 188 -16.89 4.26 7.13
N PHE A 189 -16.67 3.54 8.24
CA PHE A 189 -15.44 3.71 9.02
C PHE A 189 -14.24 3.05 8.33
N ASN A 190 -14.43 1.95 7.61
CA ASN A 190 -13.40 1.34 6.76
C ASN A 190 -12.94 2.31 5.66
N LEU A 191 -13.87 2.96 4.97
CA LEU A 191 -13.53 3.98 4.00
C LEU A 191 -12.86 5.21 4.65
N LEU A 192 -13.29 5.60 5.85
CA LEU A 192 -12.72 6.75 6.55
C LEU A 192 -11.27 6.47 6.98
N SER A 193 -10.96 5.25 7.46
CA SER A 193 -9.58 4.86 7.76
C SER A 193 -8.73 4.78 6.50
N ALA A 194 -9.22 4.19 5.42
CA ALA A 194 -8.51 4.14 4.14
C ALA A 194 -8.17 5.54 3.58
N LEU A 195 -9.05 6.52 3.75
CA LEU A 195 -8.79 7.90 3.32
C LEU A 195 -7.66 8.59 4.10
N THR A 196 -7.19 8.02 5.22
CA THR A 196 -6.01 8.55 5.93
C THR A 196 -4.73 8.41 5.11
N ALA A 197 -4.69 7.59 4.08
CA ALA A 197 -3.61 7.53 3.10
C ALA A 197 -3.35 8.90 2.44
N LEU A 198 -4.38 9.74 2.27
CA LEU A 198 -4.21 11.12 1.81
C LEU A 198 -3.35 11.95 2.77
N ILE A 199 -3.45 11.72 4.08
CA ILE A 199 -2.61 12.40 5.08
C ILE A 199 -1.15 12.05 4.86
N GLY A 200 -0.85 10.77 4.64
CA GLY A 200 0.51 10.29 4.32
C GLY A 200 1.07 10.90 3.05
N ALA A 201 0.27 10.93 1.98
CA ALA A 201 0.68 11.54 0.72
C ALA A 201 0.94 13.05 0.85
N VAL A 202 0.05 13.80 1.51
CA VAL A 202 0.22 15.23 1.77
C VAL A 202 1.46 15.48 2.64
N PHE A 203 1.70 14.67 3.65
CA PHE A 203 2.89 14.76 4.50
C PHE A 203 4.17 14.67 3.68
N VAL A 204 4.30 13.69 2.78
CA VAL A 204 5.47 13.54 1.89
C VAL A 204 5.63 14.75 0.97
N LEU A 205 4.54 15.20 0.34
CA LEU A 205 4.59 16.36 -0.57
C LEU A 205 5.03 17.64 0.16
N LEU A 206 4.53 17.88 1.37
CA LEU A 206 4.95 19.02 2.19
C LEU A 206 6.42 18.90 2.63
N LEU A 207 6.84 17.70 3.02
CA LEU A 207 8.20 17.47 3.47
C LEU A 207 9.20 17.60 2.33
N ASN A 208 8.86 17.15 1.13
CA ASN A 208 9.69 17.27 -0.08
C ASN A 208 9.96 18.73 -0.47
N THR A 209 9.05 19.66 -0.15
CA THR A 209 9.28 21.10 -0.39
C THR A 209 10.32 21.73 0.56
N HIS A 210 10.59 21.08 1.70
CA HIS A 210 11.47 21.59 2.76
C HIS A 210 12.79 20.81 2.86
N VAL A 211 12.78 19.52 2.53
CA VAL A 211 13.92 18.61 2.63
C VAL A 211 14.17 18.00 1.26
N GLY A 212 15.21 18.47 0.55
CA GLY A 212 15.58 17.87 -0.73
C GLY A 212 16.03 16.41 -0.55
N ASN A 213 15.69 15.56 -1.53
CA ASN A 213 16.07 14.13 -1.58
C ASN A 213 15.54 13.30 -0.41
N ILE A 214 14.33 13.62 0.08
CA ILE A 214 13.69 12.90 1.18
C ILE A 214 13.41 11.43 0.81
N GLU A 215 13.23 11.15 -0.48
CA GLU A 215 13.05 9.80 -1.02
C GLU A 215 14.20 8.86 -0.66
N GLN A 216 15.43 9.36 -0.52
CA GLN A 216 16.59 8.54 -0.10
C GLN A 216 16.46 7.96 1.31
N VAL A 217 15.60 8.52 2.14
CA VAL A 217 15.30 8.01 3.49
C VAL A 217 13.97 7.28 3.50
N LEU A 218 12.96 7.83 2.84
CA LEU A 218 11.61 7.25 2.88
C LEU A 218 11.51 5.96 2.08
N LEU A 219 12.20 5.82 0.94
CA LEU A 219 12.16 4.61 0.14
C LEU A 219 12.74 3.38 0.88
N PRO A 220 13.91 3.46 1.55
CA PRO A 220 14.37 2.36 2.40
C PRO A 220 13.44 2.06 3.58
N LEU A 221 12.84 3.09 4.23
CA LEU A 221 11.83 2.87 5.27
C LEU A 221 10.62 2.11 4.72
N ALA A 222 10.19 2.47 3.52
CA ALA A 222 9.12 1.83 2.77
C ALA A 222 9.42 0.34 2.51
N ALA A 223 10.62 0.04 2.02
CA ALA A 223 11.07 -1.34 1.81
C ALA A 223 10.98 -2.16 3.10
N GLY A 224 11.41 -1.58 4.23
CA GLY A 224 11.32 -2.19 5.55
C GLY A 224 9.88 -2.47 5.99
N ASN A 225 8.98 -1.52 5.78
CA ASN A 225 7.55 -1.66 6.09
C ASN A 225 6.93 -2.81 5.27
N PHE A 226 7.15 -2.86 3.95
CA PHE A 226 6.63 -3.93 3.11
C PHE A 226 7.18 -5.32 3.48
N LEU A 227 8.47 -5.40 3.85
CA LEU A 227 9.04 -6.66 4.37
C LEU A 227 8.36 -7.08 5.67
N TYR A 228 8.03 -6.13 6.54
CA TYR A 228 7.32 -6.40 7.79
C TYR A 228 5.92 -6.95 7.51
N ILE A 229 5.12 -6.27 6.70
CA ILE A 229 3.76 -6.70 6.32
C ILE A 229 3.79 -8.10 5.70
N ALA A 230 4.65 -8.32 4.71
CA ALA A 230 4.76 -9.62 4.07
C ALA A 230 5.17 -10.74 5.05
N GLY A 231 6.13 -10.47 5.95
CA GLY A 231 6.70 -11.46 6.86
C GLY A 231 5.89 -11.73 8.11
N VAL A 232 5.25 -10.70 8.67
CA VAL A 232 4.56 -10.79 9.97
C VAL A 232 3.05 -10.98 9.80
N ASP A 233 2.44 -10.32 8.80
CA ASP A 233 0.99 -10.37 8.63
C ASP A 233 0.57 -11.44 7.61
N LEU A 234 1.15 -11.42 6.41
CA LEU A 234 0.67 -12.26 5.31
C LEU A 234 1.23 -13.69 5.34
N ILE A 235 2.53 -13.88 5.53
CA ILE A 235 3.12 -15.23 5.53
C ILE A 235 2.55 -16.12 6.66
N PRO A 236 2.36 -15.65 7.90
CA PRO A 236 1.74 -16.47 8.94
C PRO A 236 0.31 -16.89 8.59
N GLU A 237 -0.45 -16.06 7.87
CA GLU A 237 -1.80 -16.43 7.40
C GLU A 237 -1.73 -17.61 6.41
N LEU A 238 -0.73 -17.61 5.51
CA LEU A 238 -0.52 -18.71 4.57
C LEU A 238 -0.18 -20.03 5.26
N HIS A 239 0.55 -20.00 6.37
CA HIS A 239 0.92 -21.20 7.13
C HIS A 239 -0.26 -21.88 7.84
N LYS A 240 -1.43 -21.23 7.96
CA LYS A 240 -2.63 -21.86 8.52
C LYS A 240 -3.24 -22.95 7.61
N GLU A 241 -2.91 -22.94 6.32
CA GLU A 241 -3.36 -23.98 5.39
C GLU A 241 -2.39 -25.15 5.39
N THR A 242 -2.86 -26.31 5.77
CA THR A 242 -2.03 -27.54 5.90
C THR A 242 -2.25 -28.55 4.78
N HIS A 243 -3.27 -28.34 3.92
CA HIS A 243 -3.57 -29.29 2.86
C HIS A 243 -2.61 -29.14 1.67
N PRO A 244 -1.84 -30.18 1.27
CA PRO A 244 -0.75 -30.06 0.30
C PRO A 244 -1.14 -29.44 -1.05
N ARG A 245 -2.32 -29.81 -1.59
CA ARG A 245 -2.78 -29.26 -2.89
C ARG A 245 -3.05 -27.76 -2.80
N LYS A 246 -3.63 -27.29 -1.69
CA LYS A 246 -3.90 -25.87 -1.51
C LYS A 246 -2.60 -25.10 -1.24
N ALA A 247 -1.69 -25.65 -0.44
CA ALA A 247 -0.37 -25.08 -0.22
C ALA A 247 0.42 -24.95 -1.54
N PHE A 248 0.30 -25.93 -2.45
CA PHE A 248 0.90 -25.83 -3.78
C PHE A 248 0.28 -24.70 -4.62
N ILE A 249 -1.05 -24.50 -4.59
CA ILE A 249 -1.70 -23.40 -5.29
C ILE A 249 -1.32 -22.04 -4.65
N GLN A 250 -1.18 -21.97 -3.33
CA GLN A 250 -0.63 -20.78 -2.65
C GLN A 250 0.75 -20.42 -3.18
N LEU A 251 1.65 -21.40 -3.27
CA LEU A 251 2.98 -21.18 -3.82
C LEU A 251 2.92 -20.66 -5.26
N LEU A 252 2.09 -21.25 -6.11
CA LEU A 252 1.91 -20.77 -7.49
C LEU A 252 1.33 -19.34 -7.53
N SER A 253 0.38 -19.01 -6.65
CA SER A 253 -0.18 -17.66 -6.55
C SER A 253 0.88 -16.65 -6.11
N MET A 254 1.72 -17.00 -5.14
CA MET A 254 2.83 -16.16 -4.68
C MET A 254 3.87 -15.94 -5.80
N ILE A 255 4.22 -17.00 -6.54
CA ILE A 255 5.10 -16.90 -7.72
C ILE A 255 4.48 -15.98 -8.78
N ALA A 256 3.16 -16.06 -9.00
CA ALA A 256 2.47 -15.20 -9.94
C ALA A 256 2.51 -13.71 -9.51
N GLY A 257 2.41 -13.42 -8.21
CA GLY A 257 2.60 -12.07 -7.67
C GLY A 257 4.01 -11.54 -7.91
N ILE A 258 5.04 -12.35 -7.64
CA ILE A 258 6.44 -12.00 -7.95
C ILE A 258 6.62 -11.77 -9.45
N ALA A 259 6.05 -12.65 -10.30
CA ALA A 259 6.16 -12.54 -11.74
C ALA A 259 5.49 -11.27 -12.28
N LEU A 260 4.37 -10.85 -11.71
CA LEU A 260 3.74 -9.57 -12.05
C LEU A 260 4.71 -8.40 -11.80
N MET A 261 5.34 -8.34 -10.62
CA MET A 261 6.29 -7.29 -10.29
C MET A 261 7.55 -7.35 -11.19
N TYR A 262 8.01 -8.54 -11.54
CA TYR A 262 9.10 -8.70 -12.50
C TYR A 262 8.77 -8.14 -13.87
N VAL A 263 7.56 -8.38 -14.39
CA VAL A 263 7.11 -7.82 -15.68
C VAL A 263 7.04 -6.29 -15.61
N LEU A 264 6.56 -5.73 -14.50
CA LEU A 264 6.55 -4.28 -14.30
C LEU A 264 7.98 -3.71 -14.29
N ALA A 265 8.92 -4.35 -13.58
CA ALA A 265 10.32 -3.93 -13.54
C ALA A 265 10.99 -3.95 -14.93
N MET A 266 10.67 -4.93 -15.77
CA MET A 266 11.16 -4.95 -17.15
C MET A 266 10.64 -3.78 -17.99
N GLY A 267 9.44 -3.29 -17.70
CA GLY A 267 8.86 -2.12 -18.37
C GLY A 267 9.52 -0.78 -17.95
N GLU A 268 10.23 -0.75 -16.83
CA GLU A 268 10.95 0.42 -16.33
C GLU A 268 12.35 0.57 -16.98
N ALA A 269 12.91 -0.53 -17.47
CA ALA A 269 14.27 -0.57 -18.04
C ALA A 269 14.37 -0.03 -19.49
N HIS A 270 13.29 0.48 -20.06
CA HIS A 270 13.20 1.10 -21.39
C HIS A 270 12.70 2.55 -21.32
#